data_a408b1d3d58e004e7d840c9cde17dd92
#
_entry.id   a408b1d3d58e004e7d840c9cde17dd92
#
_cell.length_a   1.000
_cell.length_b   1.000
_cell.length_c   1.000
_cell.angle_alpha   90.00
_cell.angle_beta   90.00
_cell.angle_gamma   90.00
#
_symmetry.space_group_name_H-M   'P 1'
#
loop_
_entity.id
_entity.type
_entity.pdbx_description
1 polymer ?
#
loop_
_entity_poly.entity_id
_entity_poly.type
_entity_poly.pdbx_seq_one_letter_code
_entity_poly.pdbx_strand_id
1 'polypeptide(L)'
;MKKLFLSVLLAGFAFASVDINSASVKELTSLKGIGKKKAEAIVAYRKTRCFKNVNELTKVKGIGEKILKKIKKEITAGKCKRK
;
A
#
# COMPACT_ATOMS: atom_id res chain seq x y z
N MET A 1 24.03 -9.73 23.42
CA MET A 1 24.21 -9.16 23.17
C MET A 1 23.91 -8.42 22.07
N LYS A 2 24.21 -8.46 21.15
CA LYS A 2 23.92 -7.86 20.09
C LYS A 2 22.58 -8.02 19.69
N LYS A 3 21.91 -8.97 19.96
CA LYS A 3 20.63 -9.18 19.54
C LYS A 3 19.75 -8.12 19.87
N LEU A 4 20.03 -7.36 20.71
CA LEU A 4 19.18 -6.39 21.08
C LEU A 4 18.82 -5.47 20.02
N PHE A 5 19.66 -5.10 19.24
CA PHE A 5 19.35 -4.20 18.29
C PHE A 5 18.36 -4.67 17.39
N LEU A 6 18.19 -5.86 17.16
CA LEU A 6 17.26 -6.38 16.35
C LEU A 6 15.93 -5.85 16.63
N SER A 7 15.56 -5.83 17.81
CA SER A 7 14.25 -5.46 18.16
C SER A 7 14.01 -4.05 17.77
N VAL A 8 14.96 -3.29 17.85
CA VAL A 8 14.79 -1.94 17.58
C VAL A 8 14.45 -1.76 16.15
N LEU A 9 15.02 -2.50 15.32
CA LEU A 9 14.77 -2.40 13.96
C LEU A 9 13.35 -2.69 13.66
N LEU A 10 12.82 -3.66 14.28
CA LEU A 10 11.47 -4.03 14.06
C LEU A 10 10.57 -2.88 14.33
N ALA A 11 10.84 -2.17 15.32
CA ALA A 11 9.99 -1.09 15.68
C ALA A 11 9.95 -0.11 14.54
N GLY A 12 11.01 0.07 13.88
CA GLY A 12 11.06 1.02 12.82
C GLY A 12 10.15 0.65 11.69
N PHE A 13 9.96 -0.59 11.46
CA PHE A 13 9.16 -0.98 10.38
C PHE A 13 7.74 -0.65 10.57
N ALA A 14 7.33 -0.55 11.75
CA ALA A 14 5.95 -0.30 12.03
C ALA A 14 5.45 0.95 11.36
N PHE A 15 6.32 1.85 11.06
CA PHE A 15 5.88 3.04 10.45
C PHE A 15 6.12 3.16 8.97
N ALA A 16 6.54 2.11 8.37
CA ALA A 16 6.81 2.18 6.97
C ALA A 16 5.52 2.34 6.21
N SER A 17 5.50 3.15 5.20
CA SER A 17 4.34 3.31 4.37
C SER A 17 4.21 2.11 3.46
N VAL A 18 3.00 1.83 3.05
CA VAL A 18 2.74 0.73 2.14
C VAL A 18 2.81 1.29 0.72
N ASP A 19 3.67 0.75 -0.10
CA ASP A 19 3.83 1.22 -1.48
C ASP A 19 2.79 0.51 -2.34
N ILE A 20 1.79 1.21 -2.80
CA ILE A 20 0.71 0.59 -3.56
C ILE A 20 1.16 0.04 -4.91
N ASN A 21 2.32 0.42 -5.37
CA ASN A 21 2.84 -0.12 -6.63
C ASN A 21 3.62 -1.42 -6.44
N SER A 22 3.98 -1.77 -5.23
CA SER A 22 4.76 -2.97 -5.02
C SER A 22 4.32 -3.86 -3.84
N ALA A 23 3.43 -3.38 -3.02
CA ALA A 23 3.03 -4.16 -1.85
C ALA A 23 2.33 -5.45 -2.23
N SER A 24 2.46 -6.46 -1.39
CA SER A 24 1.81 -7.74 -1.65
C SER A 24 0.36 -7.62 -1.22
N VAL A 25 -0.44 -8.59 -1.60
CA VAL A 25 -1.83 -8.61 -1.19
C VAL A 25 -1.89 -8.57 0.32
N LYS A 26 -1.02 -9.34 0.98
CA LYS A 26 -1.03 -9.38 2.42
C LYS A 26 -0.73 -8.01 3.03
N GLU A 27 0.23 -7.31 2.48
CA GLU A 27 0.56 -6.00 3.01
C GLU A 27 -0.58 -5.02 2.77
N LEU A 28 -1.23 -5.12 1.63
CA LEU A 28 -2.33 -4.20 1.34
C LEU A 28 -3.52 -4.45 2.27
N THR A 29 -3.73 -5.67 2.69
CA THR A 29 -4.86 -5.95 3.57
C THR A 29 -4.64 -5.40 4.98
N SER A 30 -3.45 -4.96 5.29
CA SER A 30 -3.21 -4.37 6.59
C SER A 30 -3.77 -2.95 6.63
N LEU A 31 -4.14 -2.40 5.47
CA LEU A 31 -4.68 -1.05 5.43
C LEU A 31 -6.16 -1.09 5.81
N LYS A 32 -6.61 -0.11 6.57
CA LYS A 32 -7.97 -0.08 7.02
C LYS A 32 -8.94 0.03 5.87
N GLY A 33 -9.91 -0.83 5.82
CA GLY A 33 -10.88 -0.81 4.74
C GLY A 33 -10.48 -1.59 3.51
N ILE A 34 -9.27 -2.14 3.47
CA ILE A 34 -8.84 -2.91 2.33
C ILE A 34 -8.84 -4.38 2.70
N GLY A 35 -9.84 -5.09 2.23
CA GLY A 35 -9.88 -6.52 2.49
C GLY A 35 -9.19 -7.24 1.35
N LYS A 36 -9.25 -8.54 1.35
CA LYS A 36 -8.58 -9.34 0.36
C LYS A 36 -9.01 -9.01 -1.06
N LYS A 37 -10.29 -8.83 -1.30
CA LYS A 37 -10.75 -8.54 -2.63
C LYS A 37 -10.26 -7.22 -3.16
N LYS A 38 -10.25 -6.20 -2.32
CA LYS A 38 -9.79 -4.91 -2.76
C LYS A 38 -8.28 -4.97 -2.96
N ALA A 39 -7.58 -5.71 -2.12
CA ALA A 39 -6.13 -5.84 -2.26
C ALA A 39 -5.80 -6.53 -3.58
N GLU A 40 -6.56 -7.56 -3.92
CA GLU A 40 -6.33 -8.25 -5.17
C GLU A 40 -6.65 -7.35 -6.36
N ALA A 41 -7.65 -6.49 -6.21
CA ALA A 41 -7.99 -5.57 -7.28
C ALA A 41 -6.88 -4.54 -7.49
N ILE A 42 -6.23 -4.12 -6.43
CA ILE A 42 -5.12 -3.19 -6.53
C ILE A 42 -3.97 -3.84 -7.28
N VAL A 43 -3.65 -5.08 -6.91
CA VAL A 43 -2.56 -5.79 -7.55
C VAL A 43 -2.85 -6.01 -9.03
N ALA A 44 -4.09 -6.34 -9.36
CA ALA A 44 -4.46 -6.56 -10.74
C ALA A 44 -4.39 -5.25 -11.54
N TYR A 45 -4.86 -4.17 -10.95
CA TYR A 45 -4.87 -2.89 -11.64
C TYR A 45 -3.45 -2.47 -11.99
N ARG A 46 -2.53 -2.59 -11.06
CA ARG A 46 -1.19 -2.10 -11.31
C ARG A 46 -0.40 -2.92 -12.32
N LYS A 47 -0.92 -4.08 -12.69
CA LYS A 47 -0.24 -4.87 -13.70
C LYS A 47 -0.38 -4.21 -15.07
N THR A 48 -1.46 -3.46 -15.28
CA THR A 48 -1.66 -2.82 -16.55
C THR A 48 -1.22 -1.38 -16.50
N ARG A 49 -1.31 -0.74 -15.35
CA ARG A 49 -0.78 0.61 -15.24
C ARG A 49 -0.53 0.92 -13.79
N CYS A 50 0.66 1.36 -13.47
CA CYS A 50 1.02 1.64 -12.10
C CYS A 50 0.35 2.93 -11.65
N PHE A 51 0.42 3.20 -10.38
CA PHE A 51 -0.18 4.40 -9.82
C PHE A 51 0.86 5.51 -9.81
N LYS A 52 0.56 6.64 -10.37
CA LYS A 52 1.47 7.76 -10.39
C LYS A 52 1.48 8.45 -9.05
N ASN A 53 0.35 8.42 -8.35
CA ASN A 53 0.31 9.00 -7.03
C ASN A 53 -0.79 8.28 -6.27
N VAL A 54 -0.86 8.48 -4.98
CA VAL A 54 -1.81 7.73 -4.17
C VAL A 54 -3.26 8.04 -4.47
N ASN A 55 -3.54 9.20 -5.02
CA ASN A 55 -4.92 9.54 -5.33
C ASN A 55 -5.48 8.66 -6.44
N GLU A 56 -4.62 8.08 -7.25
CA GLU A 56 -5.10 7.23 -8.32
C GLU A 56 -5.66 5.93 -7.80
N LEU A 57 -5.49 5.65 -6.53
CA LEU A 57 -6.03 4.43 -5.97
C LEU A 57 -7.54 4.38 -6.12
N THR A 58 -8.20 5.52 -6.23
CA THR A 58 -9.65 5.52 -6.40
C THR A 58 -10.07 5.01 -7.77
N LYS A 59 -9.10 4.78 -8.67
CA LYS A 59 -9.46 4.25 -9.97
C LYS A 59 -9.68 2.75 -9.87
N VAL A 60 -9.31 2.16 -8.75
CA VAL A 60 -9.50 0.73 -8.55
C VAL A 60 -10.92 0.52 -8.08
N LYS A 61 -11.65 -0.39 -8.75
CA LYS A 61 -13.02 -0.63 -8.40
C LYS A 61 -13.14 -1.03 -6.94
N GLY A 62 -14.04 -0.44 -6.27
CA GLY A 62 -14.26 -0.73 -4.86
C GLY A 62 -13.55 0.20 -3.90
N ILE A 63 -12.67 1.05 -4.41
CA ILE A 63 -11.95 1.97 -3.54
C ILE A 63 -12.37 3.38 -3.87
N GLY A 64 -13.10 4.00 -2.99
CA GLY A 64 -13.54 5.36 -3.22
C GLY A 64 -12.79 6.34 -2.36
N GLU A 65 -13.20 7.59 -2.40
CA GLU A 65 -12.57 8.65 -1.66
C GLU A 65 -12.56 8.43 -0.16
N LYS A 66 -13.59 7.83 0.38
CA LYS A 66 -13.65 7.62 1.78
C LYS A 66 -12.54 6.70 2.24
N ILE A 67 -12.34 5.61 1.52
CA ILE A 67 -11.32 4.66 1.90
C ILE A 67 -9.95 5.32 1.71
N LEU A 68 -9.77 6.04 0.61
CA LEU A 68 -8.51 6.70 0.36
C LEU A 68 -8.18 7.65 1.50
N LYS A 69 -9.13 8.42 1.95
CA LYS A 69 -8.88 9.35 3.02
C LYS A 69 -8.41 8.65 4.28
N LYS A 70 -8.97 7.49 4.57
CA LYS A 70 -8.59 6.78 5.78
C LYS A 70 -7.16 6.27 5.74
N ILE A 71 -6.68 5.89 4.58
CA ILE A 71 -5.36 5.27 4.50
C ILE A 71 -4.30 6.14 3.86
N LYS A 72 -4.67 7.31 3.37
CA LYS A 72 -3.74 8.16 2.65
C LYS A 72 -2.42 8.38 3.34
N LYS A 73 -2.41 8.52 4.62
CA LYS A 73 -1.18 8.76 5.34
C LYS A 73 -0.32 7.52 5.47
N GLU A 74 -0.88 6.36 5.19
CA GLU A 74 -0.16 5.13 5.35
C GLU A 74 0.32 4.53 4.04
N ILE A 75 0.07 5.20 2.92
CA ILE A 75 0.45 4.64 1.64
C ILE A 75 1.32 5.61 0.86
N THR A 76 2.02 5.05 -0.11
CA THR A 76 2.84 5.87 -0.96
C THR A 76 2.77 5.22 -2.34
N ALA A 77 3.06 5.96 -3.39
CA ALA A 77 3.11 5.41 -4.72
C ALA A 77 4.56 5.48 -5.17
N GLY A 78 5.21 4.34 -5.18
CA GLY A 78 6.62 4.27 -5.53
C GLY A 78 6.83 4.44 -7.00
N LYS A 79 7.96 4.00 -7.50
CA LYS A 79 8.28 4.18 -8.88
C LYS A 79 7.24 3.69 -9.83
N CYS A 80 6.93 4.49 -10.83
CA CYS A 80 5.97 4.13 -11.83
C CYS A 80 6.59 4.41 -13.19
N LYS A 81 6.71 3.36 -13.98
CA LYS A 81 7.32 3.51 -15.29
C LYS A 81 6.33 3.78 -16.39
N ARG A 82 5.12 4.11 -16.03
CA ARG A 82 4.10 4.35 -17.01
C ARG A 82 4.45 5.55 -17.88
N LYS A 83 4.24 5.47 -19.13
CA LYS A 83 4.56 6.55 -20.02
C LYS A 83 3.41 7.42 -20.34
#